data_4aad88a6e77895e1d0c247a8e68dd561
#
_entry.id   4aad88a6e77895e1d0c247a8e68dd561
#
_cell.length_a   1.000
_cell.length_b   1.000
_cell.length_c   1.000
_cell.angle_alpha   90.00
_cell.angle_beta   90.00
_cell.angle_gamma   90.00
#
_symmetry.space_group_name_H-M   'P 1'
#
loop_
_entity.id
_entity.type
_entity.pdbx_description
1 polymer ?
#
loop_
_entity_poly.entity_id
_entity_poly.type
_entity_poly.pdbx_seq_one_letter_code
_entity_poly.pdbx_strand_id
1 'polypeptide(L)'
;MANTPPQIIAGDTLRVASLSTWDLQGGAARAAYRLHRGLLQLGQDATLHVRIRHSDDPSTRAVLPIEASAQLETLDDLARVQAYYIDHNRTDLSNTIFTLPYPAVDLSSVAAITSADILHLHWVARWQSPVTLSKLVEAHRKPVFWTLHDMWAFTGGCHFSAGCEGYREYCRNCPQLQDDPYQLPAMLLQDKIDFLDGKNFVVVAPSRWLADCARASTFFAHSRIEVIPYALDTAIFAPVAKPEAKLALGLEAHSQVILFGAHNCTERRKGFSEMIAALRLFLKQPQFHERIKNQTLRLWCFGYIGSLDLADLPVVHLGEIRSDEELRRIYAAADLFCLPSLEDNLPNTLLEAMACATAVIAFAAGGTLDVLQDRVHGRLVPVGDVQALARTIGECLQDPQLAEYGRQGRRLIEAHYAGTTEAARYLELYRDVLLDQPRSVLQTATAARDAAIQAAVETTSGPTFAAMAKQVQSACLRLEVQDLRSQLEKTRQQLHETWQELEATRKDYWDSQGLLWQTRGELDRSHYARQALQQQIAGMESSKFWQLRNSWFELKNKLGIDTDMSPGIEEQKKEP
;
A
#
# COMPACT_ATOMS: atom_id res chain seq x y z
N MET A 1 -46.29 -8.42 15.95
CA MET A 1 -46.24 -7.02 15.49
C MET A 1 -45.14 -6.96 14.42
N ALA A 2 -45.53 -6.78 13.17
CA ALA A 2 -44.60 -6.75 12.05
C ALA A 2 -43.80 -5.42 12.15
N ASN A 3 -42.50 -5.51 12.37
CA ASN A 3 -41.59 -4.40 12.26
C ASN A 3 -41.51 -4.00 10.78
N THR A 4 -42.21 -2.94 10.40
CA THR A 4 -42.04 -2.28 9.11
C THR A 4 -40.68 -1.60 9.15
N PRO A 5 -39.75 -1.87 8.21
CA PRO A 5 -38.49 -1.15 8.17
C PRO A 5 -38.78 0.35 7.93
N PRO A 6 -38.02 1.26 8.55
CA PRO A 6 -38.21 2.69 8.37
C PRO A 6 -38.05 3.04 6.88
N GLN A 7 -38.94 3.89 6.36
CA GLN A 7 -38.82 4.49 5.04
C GLN A 7 -37.66 5.48 5.09
N ILE A 8 -36.57 5.19 4.37
CA ILE A 8 -35.46 6.16 4.20
C ILE A 8 -35.94 7.20 3.20
N ILE A 9 -36.13 8.44 3.69
CA ILE A 9 -36.48 9.58 2.87
C ILE A 9 -35.19 10.19 2.30
N ALA A 10 -35.26 10.76 1.10
CA ALA A 10 -34.12 11.46 0.51
C ALA A 10 -33.71 12.63 1.43
N GLY A 11 -32.62 12.44 2.20
CA GLY A 11 -32.14 13.42 3.20
C GLY A 11 -31.78 12.79 4.56
N ASP A 12 -32.20 11.55 4.83
CA ASP A 12 -31.90 10.88 6.11
C ASP A 12 -30.42 10.54 6.25
N THR A 13 -29.93 10.64 7.49
CA THR A 13 -28.58 10.19 7.86
C THR A 13 -28.52 8.66 7.81
N LEU A 14 -27.63 8.10 6.99
CA LEU A 14 -27.39 6.67 6.90
C LEU A 14 -26.37 6.23 7.94
N ARG A 15 -26.61 5.08 8.56
CA ARG A 15 -25.62 4.37 9.39
C ARG A 15 -24.81 3.45 8.50
N VAL A 16 -23.52 3.78 8.32
CA VAL A 16 -22.60 3.04 7.45
C VAL A 16 -21.57 2.30 8.29
N ALA A 17 -21.56 0.97 8.26
CA ALA A 17 -20.53 0.14 8.84
C ALA A 17 -19.54 -0.28 7.74
N SER A 18 -18.35 0.32 7.74
CA SER A 18 -17.27 -0.04 6.82
C SER A 18 -16.33 -1.03 7.48
N LEU A 19 -15.87 -2.05 6.74
CA LEU A 19 -14.92 -3.07 7.21
C LEU A 19 -13.61 -2.98 6.42
N SER A 20 -12.48 -2.88 7.11
CA SER A 20 -11.13 -2.93 6.52
C SER A 20 -10.16 -3.64 7.46
N THR A 21 -9.10 -4.25 6.94
CA THR A 21 -8.09 -4.90 7.79
C THR A 21 -7.31 -3.87 8.61
N TRP A 22 -6.93 -2.76 7.99
CA TRP A 22 -6.27 -1.61 8.62
C TRP A 22 -7.01 -0.32 8.30
N ASP A 23 -6.74 0.71 9.09
CA ASP A 23 -7.24 2.06 8.83
C ASP A 23 -6.24 2.93 8.03
N LEU A 24 -4.94 2.89 8.34
CA LEU A 24 -3.93 3.77 7.76
C LEU A 24 -2.78 3.05 7.02
N GLN A 25 -2.61 1.75 7.22
CA GLN A 25 -1.47 1.03 6.66
C GLN A 25 -1.73 0.56 5.23
N GLY A 26 -0.99 1.14 4.27
CA GLY A 26 -1.06 0.81 2.84
C GLY A 26 -2.13 1.59 2.08
N GLY A 27 -2.09 1.49 0.74
CA GLY A 27 -2.94 2.29 -0.14
C GLY A 27 -4.44 2.01 0.00
N ALA A 28 -4.83 0.74 0.17
CA ALA A 28 -6.22 0.32 0.34
C ALA A 28 -6.82 0.88 1.63
N ALA A 29 -6.09 0.78 2.74
CA ALA A 29 -6.52 1.28 4.04
C ALA A 29 -6.69 2.81 4.03
N ARG A 30 -5.72 3.54 3.48
CA ARG A 30 -5.81 5.00 3.32
C ARG A 30 -7.00 5.43 2.47
N ALA A 31 -7.30 4.70 1.37
CA ALA A 31 -8.47 4.98 0.54
C ALA A 31 -9.77 4.72 1.30
N ALA A 32 -9.90 3.61 2.02
CA ALA A 32 -11.05 3.32 2.87
C ALA A 32 -11.25 4.38 3.96
N TYR A 33 -10.17 4.83 4.60
CA TYR A 33 -10.21 5.87 5.63
C TYR A 33 -10.60 7.23 5.04
N ARG A 34 -10.10 7.62 3.86
CA ARG A 34 -10.48 8.86 3.17
C ARG A 34 -11.98 8.87 2.84
N LEU A 35 -12.51 7.76 2.30
CA LEU A 35 -13.95 7.62 2.06
C LEU A 35 -14.76 7.74 3.37
N HIS A 36 -14.33 7.03 4.42
CA HIS A 36 -14.97 7.10 5.73
C HIS A 36 -15.03 8.53 6.26
N ARG A 37 -13.92 9.28 6.20
CA ARG A 37 -13.88 10.70 6.58
C ARG A 37 -14.78 11.57 5.72
N GLY A 38 -14.84 11.29 4.41
CA GLY A 38 -15.74 11.98 3.49
C GLY A 38 -17.21 11.76 3.82
N LEU A 39 -17.62 10.54 4.20
CA LEU A 39 -18.99 10.23 4.64
C LEU A 39 -19.36 11.01 5.92
N LEU A 40 -18.46 11.08 6.89
CA LEU A 40 -18.64 11.88 8.12
C LEU A 40 -18.79 13.37 7.80
N GLN A 41 -17.96 13.91 6.88
CA GLN A 41 -18.06 15.32 6.45
C GLN A 41 -19.39 15.61 5.75
N LEU A 42 -19.99 14.62 5.09
CA LEU A 42 -21.33 14.72 4.51
C LEU A 42 -22.46 14.44 5.52
N GLY A 43 -22.15 14.39 6.82
CA GLY A 43 -23.13 14.25 7.90
C GLY A 43 -23.70 12.84 8.06
N GLN A 44 -23.02 11.80 7.54
CA GLN A 44 -23.46 10.42 7.73
C GLN A 44 -22.95 9.85 9.05
N ASP A 45 -23.70 8.90 9.64
CA ASP A 45 -23.28 8.14 10.83
C ASP A 45 -22.41 6.96 10.37
N ALA A 46 -21.13 7.23 10.10
CA ALA A 46 -20.20 6.23 9.59
C ALA A 46 -19.25 5.73 10.69
N THR A 47 -19.03 4.43 10.74
CA THR A 47 -18.01 3.78 11.59
C THR A 47 -17.13 2.89 10.73
N LEU A 48 -15.81 3.07 10.84
CA LEU A 48 -14.82 2.19 10.23
C LEU A 48 -14.40 1.12 11.24
N HIS A 49 -14.81 -0.13 10.98
CA HIS A 49 -14.45 -1.29 11.77
C HIS A 49 -13.19 -1.94 11.18
N VAL A 50 -12.14 -2.07 11.98
CA VAL A 50 -10.85 -2.61 11.52
C VAL A 50 -10.38 -3.79 12.36
N ARG A 51 -9.57 -4.66 11.77
CA ARG A 51 -8.84 -5.68 12.51
C ARG A 51 -7.74 -5.04 13.37
N ILE A 52 -6.96 -4.13 12.78
CA ILE A 52 -5.85 -3.44 13.43
C ILE A 52 -6.03 -1.94 13.24
N ARG A 53 -6.09 -1.22 14.36
CA ARG A 53 -6.24 0.23 14.39
C ARG A 53 -4.90 0.92 14.66
N HIS A 54 -4.59 1.94 13.87
CA HIS A 54 -3.40 2.78 14.03
C HIS A 54 -3.76 4.25 14.33
N SER A 55 -4.96 4.70 13.95
CA SER A 55 -5.42 6.07 14.20
C SER A 55 -6.01 6.23 15.60
N ASP A 56 -6.00 7.47 16.09
CA ASP A 56 -6.74 7.89 17.30
C ASP A 56 -8.17 8.37 16.99
N ASP A 57 -8.63 8.22 15.73
CA ASP A 57 -9.96 8.63 15.30
C ASP A 57 -11.05 7.84 16.04
N PRO A 58 -11.92 8.49 16.84
CA PRO A 58 -12.95 7.80 17.62
C PRO A 58 -14.02 7.13 16.76
N SER A 59 -14.16 7.51 15.49
CA SER A 59 -15.07 6.87 14.54
C SER A 59 -14.49 5.60 13.90
N THR A 60 -13.21 5.29 14.17
CA THR A 60 -12.54 4.03 13.80
C THR A 60 -12.47 3.11 15.01
N ARG A 61 -12.93 1.87 14.87
CA ARG A 61 -13.01 0.90 15.97
C ARG A 61 -12.32 -0.40 15.60
N ALA A 62 -11.41 -0.87 16.46
CA ALA A 62 -10.91 -2.23 16.39
C ALA A 62 -12.06 -3.19 16.78
N VAL A 63 -12.28 -4.23 15.98
CA VAL A 63 -13.40 -5.18 16.22
C VAL A 63 -13.02 -6.20 17.27
N LEU A 64 -11.74 -6.57 17.35
CA LEU A 64 -11.24 -7.47 18.40
C LEU A 64 -10.62 -6.62 19.51
N PRO A 65 -11.08 -6.76 20.77
CA PRO A 65 -10.46 -6.08 21.88
C PRO A 65 -9.01 -6.56 22.07
N ILE A 66 -8.16 -5.70 22.62
CA ILE A 66 -6.76 -6.00 22.94
C ILE A 66 -6.65 -7.25 23.84
N GLU A 67 -7.68 -7.52 24.64
CA GLU A 67 -7.80 -8.70 25.52
C GLU A 67 -7.95 -10.03 24.75
N ALA A 68 -8.26 -9.99 23.46
CA ALA A 68 -8.26 -11.15 22.56
C ALA A 68 -6.88 -11.39 21.88
N SER A 69 -5.80 -10.91 22.47
CA SER A 69 -4.43 -11.00 21.92
C SER A 69 -4.04 -12.43 21.53
N ALA A 70 -4.37 -13.43 22.32
CA ALA A 70 -4.07 -14.83 22.03
C ALA A 70 -4.79 -15.36 20.76
N GLN A 71 -6.02 -14.89 20.49
CA GLN A 71 -6.74 -15.25 19.25
C GLN A 71 -6.11 -14.53 18.05
N LEU A 72 -5.72 -13.26 18.20
CA LEU A 72 -5.02 -12.51 17.18
C LEU A 72 -3.66 -13.11 16.86
N GLU A 73 -2.89 -13.52 17.87
CA GLU A 73 -1.61 -14.21 17.70
C GLU A 73 -1.79 -15.53 16.94
N THR A 74 -2.78 -16.34 17.30
CA THR A 74 -3.10 -17.59 16.58
C THR A 74 -3.45 -17.34 15.12
N LEU A 75 -4.22 -16.27 14.81
CA LEU A 75 -4.56 -15.89 13.45
C LEU A 75 -3.32 -15.45 12.67
N ASP A 76 -2.42 -14.72 13.31
CA ASP A 76 -1.17 -14.26 12.69
C ASP A 76 -0.18 -15.39 12.49
N ASP A 77 -0.11 -16.36 13.41
CA ASP A 77 0.72 -17.57 13.26
C ASP A 77 0.26 -18.41 12.06
N LEU A 78 -1.03 -18.66 11.95
CA LEU A 78 -1.59 -19.39 10.81
C LEU A 78 -1.39 -18.63 9.50
N ALA A 79 -1.52 -17.32 9.51
CA ALA A 79 -1.24 -16.49 8.34
C ALA A 79 0.25 -16.55 7.94
N ARG A 80 1.18 -16.66 8.91
CA ARG A 80 2.60 -16.86 8.65
C ARG A 80 2.92 -18.22 8.03
N VAL A 81 2.30 -19.29 8.52
CA VAL A 81 2.44 -20.63 7.93
C VAL A 81 1.95 -20.65 6.48
N GLN A 82 0.82 -20.01 6.21
CA GLN A 82 0.29 -19.88 4.86
C GLN A 82 1.21 -19.06 3.95
N ALA A 83 1.72 -17.92 4.44
CA ALA A 83 2.66 -17.11 3.71
C ALA A 83 3.95 -17.89 3.39
N TYR A 84 4.44 -18.68 4.34
CA TYR A 84 5.60 -19.55 4.14
C TYR A 84 5.35 -20.54 3.00
N TYR A 85 4.21 -21.26 3.00
CA TYR A 85 3.86 -22.18 1.92
C TYR A 85 3.82 -21.46 0.56
N ILE A 86 3.13 -20.34 0.48
CA ILE A 86 3.02 -19.55 -0.76
C ILE A 86 4.40 -19.05 -1.21
N ASP A 87 5.19 -18.49 -0.30
CA ASP A 87 6.47 -17.86 -0.65
C ASP A 87 7.51 -18.86 -1.13
N HIS A 88 7.46 -20.13 -0.65
CA HIS A 88 8.32 -21.21 -1.14
C HIS A 88 7.90 -21.77 -2.51
N ASN A 89 6.65 -21.56 -2.88
CA ASN A 89 6.09 -22.07 -4.14
C ASN A 89 5.88 -20.95 -5.19
N ARG A 90 6.41 -19.75 -4.97
CA ARG A 90 6.29 -18.66 -5.95
C ARG A 90 7.11 -18.94 -7.21
N THR A 91 6.52 -18.56 -8.35
CA THR A 91 7.26 -18.42 -9.61
C THR A 91 7.77 -16.99 -9.76
N ASP A 92 8.63 -16.75 -10.76
CA ASP A 92 9.11 -15.41 -11.12
C ASP A 92 7.96 -14.45 -11.58
N LEU A 93 6.81 -15.00 -11.96
CA LEU A 93 5.61 -14.24 -12.30
C LEU A 93 4.88 -13.69 -11.08
N SER A 94 5.10 -14.26 -9.91
CA SER A 94 4.41 -13.84 -8.69
C SER A 94 4.84 -12.43 -8.28
N ASN A 95 3.98 -11.45 -8.55
CA ASN A 95 4.34 -10.03 -8.52
C ASN A 95 3.78 -9.26 -7.32
N THR A 96 3.02 -9.92 -6.44
CA THR A 96 2.37 -9.29 -5.30
C THR A 96 2.12 -10.26 -4.14
N ILE A 97 1.46 -9.76 -3.11
CA ILE A 97 1.00 -10.61 -2.00
C ILE A 97 -0.06 -11.62 -2.49
N PHE A 98 -0.05 -12.76 -1.83
CA PHE A 98 -1.02 -13.81 -2.01
C PHE A 98 -1.58 -14.14 -0.63
N THR A 99 -2.91 -14.06 -0.45
CA THR A 99 -3.54 -14.21 0.85
C THR A 99 -4.61 -15.29 0.80
N LEU A 100 -4.43 -16.30 1.65
CA LEU A 100 -5.47 -17.29 1.90
C LEU A 100 -6.53 -16.67 2.83
N PRO A 101 -7.82 -16.93 2.62
CA PRO A 101 -8.89 -16.30 3.40
C PRO A 101 -9.12 -16.94 4.78
N TYR A 102 -8.35 -17.95 5.15
CA TYR A 102 -8.48 -18.68 6.41
C TYR A 102 -7.22 -18.52 7.25
N PRO A 103 -7.31 -18.48 8.59
CA PRO A 103 -8.52 -18.41 9.41
C PRO A 103 -9.18 -17.03 9.39
N ALA A 104 -10.41 -16.93 9.92
CA ALA A 104 -11.20 -15.71 9.87
C ALA A 104 -12.00 -15.47 11.16
N VAL A 105 -12.45 -14.23 11.34
CA VAL A 105 -13.25 -13.79 12.49
C VAL A 105 -14.72 -13.69 12.10
N ASP A 106 -15.60 -14.34 12.85
CA ASP A 106 -17.04 -14.24 12.66
C ASP A 106 -17.59 -12.94 13.29
N LEU A 107 -18.06 -12.03 12.44
CA LEU A 107 -18.64 -10.74 12.85
C LEU A 107 -20.17 -10.72 12.82
N SER A 108 -20.83 -11.84 12.53
CA SER A 108 -22.28 -11.92 12.38
C SER A 108 -23.07 -11.59 13.66
N SER A 109 -22.43 -11.68 14.82
CA SER A 109 -23.02 -11.31 16.12
C SER A 109 -22.74 -9.86 16.56
N VAL A 110 -21.95 -9.11 15.81
CA VAL A 110 -21.58 -7.72 16.16
C VAL A 110 -22.72 -6.77 15.78
N ALA A 111 -23.57 -6.43 16.74
CA ALA A 111 -24.75 -5.61 16.50
C ALA A 111 -24.45 -4.24 15.85
N ALA A 112 -23.33 -3.62 16.20
CA ALA A 112 -22.91 -2.35 15.59
C ALA A 112 -22.68 -2.45 14.07
N ILE A 113 -22.33 -3.64 13.56
CA ILE A 113 -22.15 -3.92 12.13
C ILE A 113 -23.47 -4.37 11.50
N THR A 114 -24.12 -5.37 12.09
CA THR A 114 -25.31 -6.00 11.49
C THR A 114 -26.55 -5.10 11.50
N SER A 115 -26.65 -4.16 12.41
CA SER A 115 -27.77 -3.19 12.48
C SER A 115 -27.59 -1.94 11.59
N ALA A 116 -26.43 -1.72 11.01
CA ALA A 116 -26.18 -0.57 10.11
C ALA A 116 -27.15 -0.59 8.91
N ASP A 117 -27.35 0.56 8.26
CA ASP A 117 -28.18 0.62 7.06
C ASP A 117 -27.40 0.14 5.83
N ILE A 118 -26.10 0.36 5.84
CA ILE A 118 -25.16 -0.06 4.82
C ILE A 118 -24.01 -0.85 5.48
N LEU A 119 -23.71 -2.03 4.94
CA LEU A 119 -22.47 -2.76 5.19
C LEU A 119 -21.53 -2.55 4.00
N HIS A 120 -20.35 -2.00 4.25
CA HIS A 120 -19.39 -1.69 3.20
C HIS A 120 -18.06 -2.41 3.44
N LEU A 121 -17.74 -3.37 2.57
CA LEU A 121 -16.50 -4.13 2.60
C LEU A 121 -15.41 -3.39 1.80
N HIS A 122 -14.24 -3.25 2.40
CA HIS A 122 -13.04 -2.77 1.73
C HIS A 122 -12.01 -3.91 1.60
N TRP A 123 -10.79 -3.70 2.04
CA TRP A 123 -9.76 -4.74 2.04
C TRP A 123 -9.90 -5.60 3.30
N VAL A 124 -10.63 -6.72 3.18
CA VAL A 124 -10.95 -7.63 4.30
C VAL A 124 -10.10 -8.90 4.31
N ALA A 125 -9.11 -9.00 3.43
CA ALA A 125 -8.15 -10.09 3.43
C ALA A 125 -7.43 -10.22 4.78
N ARG A 126 -7.02 -11.45 5.14
CA ARG A 126 -6.35 -11.81 6.41
C ARG A 126 -7.24 -11.85 7.65
N TRP A 127 -8.53 -11.59 7.57
CA TRP A 127 -9.44 -11.70 8.72
C TRP A 127 -10.88 -12.06 8.38
N GLN A 128 -11.25 -12.05 7.11
CA GLN A 128 -12.53 -12.52 6.64
C GLN A 128 -12.35 -13.68 5.67
N SER A 129 -13.20 -14.69 5.80
CA SER A 129 -13.30 -15.82 4.88
C SER A 129 -14.63 -15.80 4.14
N PRO A 130 -14.79 -16.57 3.05
CA PRO A 130 -16.09 -16.73 2.39
C PRO A 130 -17.19 -17.16 3.36
N VAL A 131 -16.88 -18.07 4.29
CA VAL A 131 -17.83 -18.55 5.32
C VAL A 131 -18.24 -17.42 6.28
N THR A 132 -17.29 -16.66 6.82
CA THR A 132 -17.61 -15.58 7.77
C THR A 132 -18.32 -14.42 7.09
N LEU A 133 -17.96 -14.10 5.84
CA LEU A 133 -18.67 -13.11 5.04
C LEU A 133 -20.11 -13.55 4.72
N SER A 134 -20.33 -14.83 4.37
CA SER A 134 -21.68 -15.38 4.15
C SER A 134 -22.56 -15.17 5.38
N LYS A 135 -22.09 -15.59 6.56
CA LYS A 135 -22.82 -15.41 7.83
C LYS A 135 -23.10 -13.93 8.14
N LEU A 136 -22.12 -13.07 7.91
CA LEU A 136 -22.25 -11.63 8.15
C LEU A 136 -23.32 -11.01 7.23
N VAL A 137 -23.27 -11.33 5.93
CA VAL A 137 -24.26 -10.85 4.95
C VAL A 137 -25.67 -11.36 5.29
N GLU A 138 -25.81 -12.62 5.71
CA GLU A 138 -27.09 -13.20 6.15
C GLU A 138 -27.62 -12.53 7.43
N ALA A 139 -26.74 -12.19 8.38
CA ALA A 139 -27.13 -11.48 9.60
C ALA A 139 -27.51 -10.02 9.33
N HIS A 140 -26.81 -9.35 8.41
CA HIS A 140 -27.06 -7.95 8.05
C HIS A 140 -28.38 -7.76 7.30
N ARG A 141 -28.73 -8.65 6.37
CA ARG A 141 -30.00 -8.67 5.59
C ARG A 141 -30.31 -7.40 4.80
N LYS A 142 -29.33 -6.58 4.51
CA LYS A 142 -29.43 -5.33 3.75
C LYS A 142 -28.39 -5.31 2.64
N PRO A 143 -28.38 -4.32 1.74
CA PRO A 143 -27.39 -4.23 0.69
C PRO A 143 -25.96 -4.21 1.23
N VAL A 144 -25.08 -4.97 0.60
CA VAL A 144 -23.66 -5.05 0.92
C VAL A 144 -22.86 -4.50 -0.25
N PHE A 145 -22.07 -3.49 0.03
CA PHE A 145 -21.15 -2.89 -0.93
C PHE A 145 -19.76 -3.48 -0.76
N TRP A 146 -19.05 -3.72 -1.84
CA TRP A 146 -17.67 -4.19 -1.80
C TRP A 146 -16.79 -3.35 -2.72
N THR A 147 -16.00 -2.45 -2.11
CA THR A 147 -14.99 -1.70 -2.84
C THR A 147 -13.76 -2.54 -3.06
N LEU A 148 -13.45 -2.77 -4.32
CA LEU A 148 -12.28 -3.54 -4.76
C LEU A 148 -11.04 -2.63 -4.74
N HIS A 149 -10.09 -2.92 -3.88
CA HIS A 149 -8.79 -2.24 -3.87
C HIS A 149 -7.75 -2.97 -4.74
N ASP A 150 -7.96 -4.25 -4.95
CA ASP A 150 -7.18 -5.17 -5.77
C ASP A 150 -8.06 -6.31 -6.29
N MET A 151 -7.47 -7.36 -6.84
CA MET A 151 -8.19 -8.48 -7.44
C MET A 151 -8.54 -9.60 -6.45
N TRP A 152 -8.11 -9.53 -5.20
CA TRP A 152 -8.26 -10.64 -4.24
C TRP A 152 -9.71 -11.13 -4.08
N ALA A 153 -10.68 -10.24 -4.12
CA ALA A 153 -12.08 -10.60 -3.93
C ALA A 153 -12.58 -11.64 -4.93
N PHE A 154 -12.06 -11.62 -6.16
CA PHE A 154 -12.51 -12.50 -7.26
C PHE A 154 -11.40 -13.39 -7.85
N THR A 155 -10.29 -13.55 -7.15
CA THR A 155 -9.20 -14.47 -7.51
C THR A 155 -9.08 -15.61 -6.52
N GLY A 156 -8.24 -16.59 -6.80
CA GLY A 156 -7.91 -17.69 -5.89
C GLY A 156 -6.88 -17.33 -4.83
N GLY A 157 -6.67 -16.03 -4.52
CA GLY A 157 -5.79 -15.58 -3.43
C GLY A 157 -4.76 -14.53 -3.82
N CYS A 158 -4.40 -14.39 -5.11
CA CYS A 158 -3.50 -13.33 -5.55
C CYS A 158 -4.21 -11.97 -5.52
N HIS A 159 -3.47 -10.91 -5.16
CA HIS A 159 -4.00 -9.55 -5.12
C HIS A 159 -3.86 -8.84 -6.47
N PHE A 160 -2.96 -9.30 -7.31
CA PHE A 160 -2.82 -8.90 -8.72
C PHE A 160 -2.47 -10.14 -9.54
N SER A 161 -2.94 -10.18 -10.76
CA SER A 161 -2.91 -11.41 -11.56
C SER A 161 -1.59 -11.65 -12.29
N ALA A 162 -0.70 -10.65 -12.38
CA ALA A 162 0.51 -10.71 -13.22
C ALA A 162 0.21 -11.08 -14.69
N GLY A 163 -0.91 -10.57 -15.22
CA GLY A 163 -1.38 -10.90 -16.56
C GLY A 163 -2.07 -12.25 -16.71
N CYS A 164 -2.21 -13.02 -15.62
CA CYS A 164 -2.98 -14.27 -15.62
C CYS A 164 -4.48 -13.98 -15.72
N GLU A 165 -5.19 -14.72 -16.56
CA GLU A 165 -6.65 -14.64 -16.71
C GLU A 165 -7.39 -15.77 -16.01
N GLY A 166 -6.72 -16.56 -15.18
CA GLY A 166 -7.29 -17.72 -14.49
C GLY A 166 -8.54 -17.43 -13.65
N TYR A 167 -8.70 -16.18 -13.16
CA TYR A 167 -9.90 -15.75 -12.44
C TYR A 167 -11.19 -15.76 -13.30
N ARG A 168 -11.07 -15.86 -14.62
CA ARG A 168 -12.17 -16.08 -15.56
C ARG A 168 -12.57 -17.55 -15.67
N GLU A 169 -11.65 -18.46 -15.26
CA GLU A 169 -11.78 -19.92 -15.41
C GLU A 169 -11.43 -20.68 -14.12
N TYR A 170 -11.93 -20.22 -12.98
CA TYR A 170 -11.76 -20.87 -11.66
C TYR A 170 -10.32 -20.97 -11.12
N CYS A 171 -9.38 -20.15 -11.58
CA CYS A 171 -8.00 -20.10 -11.11
C CYS A 171 -7.26 -21.45 -11.10
N ARG A 172 -7.54 -22.34 -12.04
CA ARG A 172 -6.85 -23.61 -12.19
C ARG A 172 -5.45 -23.41 -12.73
N ASN A 173 -4.50 -24.27 -12.30
CA ASN A 173 -3.11 -24.23 -12.78
C ASN A 173 -2.47 -22.83 -12.65
N CYS A 174 -2.44 -22.32 -11.45
CA CYS A 174 -1.96 -20.96 -11.17
C CYS A 174 -0.51 -20.74 -11.64
N PRO A 175 -0.23 -19.80 -12.56
CA PRO A 175 1.14 -19.58 -13.04
C PRO A 175 2.02 -18.85 -12.01
N GLN A 176 1.46 -18.33 -10.93
CA GLN A 176 2.21 -17.69 -9.85
C GLN A 176 2.73 -18.68 -8.80
N LEU A 177 2.31 -19.96 -8.86
CA LEU A 177 2.75 -21.03 -7.97
C LEU A 177 3.31 -22.19 -8.80
N GLN A 178 4.49 -22.70 -8.40
CA GLN A 178 5.17 -23.76 -9.14
C GLN A 178 4.79 -25.18 -8.69
N ASP A 179 4.63 -25.40 -7.40
CA ASP A 179 4.25 -26.69 -6.81
C ASP A 179 2.95 -26.52 -6.01
N ASP A 180 1.83 -26.79 -6.66
CA ASP A 180 0.52 -26.70 -6.04
C ASP A 180 -0.32 -27.95 -6.34
N PRO A 181 0.02 -29.12 -5.73
CA PRO A 181 -0.68 -30.38 -5.96
C PRO A 181 -2.13 -30.32 -5.50
N TYR A 182 -2.47 -29.37 -4.64
CA TYR A 182 -3.83 -29.19 -4.08
C TYR A 182 -4.70 -28.27 -4.93
N GLN A 183 -4.17 -27.64 -5.99
CA GLN A 183 -4.88 -26.63 -6.78
C GLN A 183 -5.50 -25.55 -5.87
N LEU A 184 -4.69 -25.06 -4.93
CA LEU A 184 -5.13 -24.15 -3.86
C LEU A 184 -5.88 -22.92 -4.37
N PRO A 185 -5.41 -22.17 -5.39
CA PRO A 185 -6.17 -21.05 -5.94
C PRO A 185 -7.53 -21.44 -6.49
N ALA A 186 -7.65 -22.59 -7.14
CA ALA A 186 -8.93 -23.05 -7.66
C ALA A 186 -9.92 -23.37 -6.52
N MET A 187 -9.45 -24.04 -5.47
CA MET A 187 -10.28 -24.33 -4.28
C MET A 187 -10.73 -23.06 -3.57
N LEU A 188 -9.83 -22.07 -3.43
CA LEU A 188 -10.15 -20.80 -2.77
C LEU A 188 -11.16 -19.96 -3.54
N LEU A 189 -11.06 -19.94 -4.87
CA LEU A 189 -12.07 -19.26 -5.69
C LEU A 189 -13.40 -20.02 -5.67
N GLN A 190 -13.37 -21.35 -5.68
CA GLN A 190 -14.58 -22.17 -5.54
C GLN A 190 -15.28 -21.91 -4.21
N ASP A 191 -14.56 -21.83 -3.08
CA ASP A 191 -15.13 -21.46 -1.78
C ASP A 191 -15.83 -20.09 -1.83
N LYS A 192 -15.23 -19.09 -2.50
CA LYS A 192 -15.88 -17.78 -2.67
C LYS A 192 -17.20 -17.92 -3.42
N ILE A 193 -17.21 -18.69 -4.50
CA ILE A 193 -18.43 -18.95 -5.27
C ILE A 193 -19.46 -19.69 -4.42
N ASP A 194 -19.10 -20.80 -3.78
CA ASP A 194 -20.02 -21.66 -3.04
C ASP A 194 -20.71 -20.94 -1.87
N PHE A 195 -19.97 -20.06 -1.17
CA PHE A 195 -20.50 -19.36 0.00
C PHE A 195 -21.09 -17.98 -0.29
N LEU A 196 -20.64 -17.30 -1.35
CA LEU A 196 -20.97 -15.90 -1.60
C LEU A 196 -21.78 -15.66 -2.88
N ASP A 197 -21.90 -16.64 -3.78
CA ASP A 197 -22.74 -16.47 -4.97
C ASP A 197 -24.21 -16.24 -4.58
N GLY A 198 -24.88 -15.38 -5.32
CA GLY A 198 -26.26 -14.97 -5.05
C GLY A 198 -26.45 -14.04 -3.84
N LYS A 199 -25.39 -13.58 -3.17
CA LYS A 199 -25.50 -12.66 -2.01
C LYS A 199 -25.73 -11.18 -2.40
N ASN A 200 -25.94 -10.87 -3.66
CA ASN A 200 -26.27 -9.53 -4.17
C ASN A 200 -25.30 -8.42 -3.71
N PHE A 201 -24.02 -8.62 -3.91
CA PHE A 201 -23.05 -7.57 -3.70
C PHE A 201 -23.18 -6.46 -4.75
N VAL A 202 -23.14 -5.21 -4.29
CA VAL A 202 -22.89 -4.06 -5.15
C VAL A 202 -21.38 -3.82 -5.14
N VAL A 203 -20.72 -4.16 -6.23
CA VAL A 203 -19.27 -4.08 -6.36
C VAL A 203 -18.89 -2.70 -6.86
N VAL A 204 -17.89 -2.07 -6.24
CA VAL A 204 -17.34 -0.80 -6.68
C VAL A 204 -15.86 -0.95 -6.96
N ALA A 205 -15.43 -0.57 -8.16
CA ALA A 205 -14.04 -0.54 -8.54
C ALA A 205 -13.57 0.92 -8.71
N PRO A 206 -12.37 1.29 -8.23
CA PRO A 206 -11.87 2.67 -8.39
C PRO A 206 -11.33 2.96 -9.79
N SER A 207 -11.18 1.95 -10.63
CA SER A 207 -10.77 2.10 -12.03
C SER A 207 -11.63 1.26 -12.98
N ARG A 208 -11.72 1.71 -14.24
CA ARG A 208 -12.37 0.91 -15.30
C ARG A 208 -11.65 -0.40 -15.51
N TRP A 209 -10.31 -0.39 -15.47
CA TRP A 209 -9.52 -1.61 -15.60
C TRP A 209 -9.93 -2.70 -14.58
N LEU A 210 -10.04 -2.34 -13.29
CA LEU A 210 -10.41 -3.32 -12.26
C LEU A 210 -11.89 -3.72 -12.38
N ALA A 211 -12.78 -2.78 -12.76
CA ALA A 211 -14.17 -3.09 -13.04
C ALA A 211 -14.32 -4.11 -14.19
N ASP A 212 -13.54 -3.96 -15.25
CA ASP A 212 -13.56 -4.89 -16.40
C ASP A 212 -12.99 -6.26 -16.01
N CYS A 213 -11.93 -6.31 -15.20
CA CYS A 213 -11.44 -7.56 -14.62
C CYS A 213 -12.52 -8.26 -13.76
N ALA A 214 -13.20 -7.50 -12.90
CA ALA A 214 -14.26 -8.04 -12.05
C ALA A 214 -15.47 -8.55 -12.89
N ARG A 215 -15.91 -7.81 -13.91
CA ARG A 215 -16.97 -8.25 -14.82
C ARG A 215 -16.61 -9.51 -15.57
N ALA A 216 -15.34 -9.67 -15.94
CA ALA A 216 -14.85 -10.85 -16.62
C ALA A 216 -14.61 -12.05 -15.69
N SER A 217 -14.66 -11.85 -14.36
CA SER A 217 -14.39 -12.92 -13.39
C SER A 217 -15.57 -13.89 -13.27
N THR A 218 -15.28 -15.14 -12.99
CA THR A 218 -16.32 -16.16 -12.72
C THR A 218 -17.23 -15.77 -11.54
N PHE A 219 -16.68 -15.08 -10.54
CA PHE A 219 -17.41 -14.75 -9.31
C PHE A 219 -18.33 -13.53 -9.45
N PHE A 220 -17.89 -12.45 -10.10
CA PHE A 220 -18.66 -11.20 -10.19
C PHE A 220 -19.34 -10.96 -11.54
N ALA A 221 -19.34 -11.95 -12.46
CA ALA A 221 -19.90 -11.79 -13.81
C ALA A 221 -21.36 -11.29 -13.84
N HIS A 222 -22.13 -11.59 -12.81
CA HIS A 222 -23.56 -11.22 -12.70
C HIS A 222 -23.82 -10.13 -11.65
N SER A 223 -22.78 -9.58 -11.01
CA SER A 223 -22.93 -8.55 -9.99
C SER A 223 -23.10 -7.16 -10.63
N ARG A 224 -23.83 -6.27 -9.94
CA ARG A 224 -23.81 -4.84 -10.28
C ARG A 224 -22.43 -4.29 -9.96
N ILE A 225 -21.73 -3.74 -10.98
CA ILE A 225 -20.37 -3.20 -10.84
C ILE A 225 -20.35 -1.75 -11.28
N GLU A 226 -20.04 -0.86 -10.34
CA GLU A 226 -19.92 0.58 -10.53
C GLU A 226 -18.45 1.01 -10.51
N VAL A 227 -18.16 2.18 -11.12
CA VAL A 227 -16.82 2.77 -11.11
C VAL A 227 -16.86 4.08 -10.34
N ILE A 228 -16.25 4.09 -9.14
CA ILE A 228 -16.11 5.29 -8.31
C ILE A 228 -14.63 5.42 -7.94
N PRO A 229 -13.89 6.35 -8.55
CA PRO A 229 -12.48 6.55 -8.23
C PRO A 229 -12.27 7.13 -6.85
N TYR A 230 -11.10 6.86 -6.27
CA TYR A 230 -10.68 7.44 -5.00
C TYR A 230 -10.67 8.96 -5.03
N ALA A 231 -10.96 9.59 -3.90
CA ALA A 231 -10.72 11.01 -3.70
C ALA A 231 -9.44 11.25 -2.88
N LEU A 232 -8.93 12.46 -3.02
CA LEU A 232 -7.75 12.95 -2.35
C LEU A 232 -8.06 14.28 -1.65
N ASP A 233 -7.46 14.51 -0.49
CA ASP A 233 -7.49 15.82 0.15
C ASP A 233 -6.56 16.78 -0.61
N THR A 234 -7.16 17.60 -1.48
CA THR A 234 -6.44 18.57 -2.29
C THR A 234 -6.00 19.81 -1.53
N ALA A 235 -6.42 19.98 -0.27
CA ALA A 235 -5.88 21.01 0.62
C ALA A 235 -4.55 20.57 1.23
N ILE A 236 -4.41 19.26 1.55
CA ILE A 236 -3.14 18.68 1.99
C ILE A 236 -2.20 18.56 0.78
N PHE A 237 -2.58 17.79 -0.24
CA PHE A 237 -1.79 17.64 -1.46
C PHE A 237 -2.04 18.82 -2.39
N ALA A 238 -1.32 19.89 -2.14
CA ALA A 238 -1.42 21.15 -2.88
C ALA A 238 -0.05 21.59 -3.43
N PRO A 239 -0.03 22.23 -4.60
CA PRO A 239 1.21 22.72 -5.18
C PRO A 239 1.81 23.84 -4.32
N VAL A 240 3.13 23.92 -4.31
CA VAL A 240 3.94 25.02 -3.81
C VAL A 240 4.81 25.49 -4.96
N ALA A 241 5.22 26.75 -4.97
CA ALA A 241 6.16 27.24 -5.96
C ALA A 241 7.43 26.37 -5.95
N LYS A 242 7.79 25.77 -7.08
CA LYS A 242 8.91 24.81 -7.16
C LYS A 242 10.22 25.32 -6.53
N PRO A 243 10.63 26.59 -6.76
CA PRO A 243 11.83 27.12 -6.11
C PRO A 243 11.74 27.13 -4.58
N GLU A 244 10.57 27.52 -4.05
CA GLU A 244 10.32 27.55 -2.60
C GLU A 244 10.34 26.14 -1.99
N ALA A 245 9.64 25.19 -2.63
CA ALA A 245 9.60 23.80 -2.19
C ALA A 245 11.01 23.16 -2.16
N LYS A 246 11.86 23.47 -3.15
CA LYS A 246 13.24 22.99 -3.24
C LYS A 246 14.12 23.59 -2.15
N LEU A 247 14.06 24.90 -1.96
CA LEU A 247 14.81 25.58 -0.91
C LEU A 247 14.45 25.07 0.49
N ALA A 248 13.18 24.80 0.75
CA ALA A 248 12.72 24.24 2.02
C ALA A 248 13.28 22.83 2.32
N LEU A 249 13.73 22.11 1.29
CA LEU A 249 14.39 20.81 1.39
C LEU A 249 15.92 20.87 1.20
N GLY A 250 16.51 22.09 1.25
CA GLY A 250 17.95 22.28 1.14
C GLY A 250 18.52 22.09 -0.27
N LEU A 251 17.68 22.19 -1.30
CA LEU A 251 18.09 22.11 -2.70
C LEU A 251 18.26 23.52 -3.30
N GLU A 252 19.05 23.61 -4.35
CA GLU A 252 19.09 24.83 -5.16
C GLU A 252 17.79 25.02 -5.94
N ALA A 253 17.29 26.26 -6.00
CA ALA A 253 16.01 26.59 -6.59
C ALA A 253 15.84 26.15 -8.06
N HIS A 254 16.93 26.11 -8.81
CA HIS A 254 16.96 25.75 -10.24
C HIS A 254 17.34 24.28 -10.50
N SER A 255 17.66 23.50 -9.47
CA SER A 255 17.93 22.07 -9.64
C SER A 255 16.66 21.36 -10.10
N GLN A 256 16.80 20.28 -10.88
CA GLN A 256 15.68 19.39 -11.22
C GLN A 256 15.72 18.14 -10.36
N VAL A 257 14.54 17.64 -10.02
CA VAL A 257 14.35 16.44 -9.18
C VAL A 257 13.49 15.43 -9.91
N ILE A 258 14.04 14.24 -10.15
CA ILE A 258 13.30 13.04 -10.53
C ILE A 258 12.98 12.29 -9.26
N LEU A 259 11.69 12.06 -9.00
CA LEU A 259 11.19 11.34 -7.85
C LEU A 259 10.57 10.02 -8.31
N PHE A 260 10.81 8.96 -7.57
CA PHE A 260 10.10 7.68 -7.70
C PHE A 260 9.96 7.04 -6.33
N GLY A 261 8.92 6.24 -6.14
CA GLY A 261 8.68 5.65 -4.82
C GLY A 261 7.32 4.97 -4.72
N ALA A 262 7.20 4.08 -3.74
CA ALA A 262 5.97 3.42 -3.35
C ALA A 262 6.09 3.04 -1.87
N HIS A 263 4.97 2.68 -1.22
CA HIS A 263 5.01 2.18 0.16
C HIS A 263 5.97 0.99 0.30
N ASN A 264 5.89 0.03 -0.64
CA ASN A 264 6.82 -1.09 -0.75
C ASN A 264 7.35 -1.21 -2.19
N CYS A 265 8.60 -0.86 -2.38
CA CYS A 265 9.28 -0.88 -3.68
C CYS A 265 9.73 -2.30 -4.10
N THR A 266 9.71 -3.27 -3.18
CA THR A 266 10.12 -4.66 -3.47
C THR A 266 9.03 -5.48 -4.16
N GLU A 267 7.78 -4.99 -4.18
CA GLU A 267 6.72 -5.67 -4.93
C GLU A 267 7.02 -5.63 -6.43
N ARG A 268 7.16 -6.81 -7.05
CA ARG A 268 7.52 -6.96 -8.48
C ARG A 268 6.64 -6.11 -9.41
N ARG A 269 5.32 -6.06 -9.12
CA ARG A 269 4.36 -5.27 -9.91
C ARG A 269 4.61 -3.77 -9.89
N LYS A 270 5.36 -3.24 -8.91
CA LYS A 270 5.70 -1.82 -8.83
C LYS A 270 6.81 -1.41 -9.80
N GLY A 271 7.45 -2.37 -10.48
CA GLY A 271 8.36 -2.12 -11.60
C GLY A 271 9.67 -1.43 -11.23
N PHE A 272 10.13 -1.54 -9.99
CA PHE A 272 11.36 -0.87 -9.57
C PHE A 272 12.61 -1.46 -10.22
N SER A 273 12.60 -2.73 -10.61
CA SER A 273 13.68 -3.32 -11.42
C SER A 273 13.80 -2.62 -12.78
N GLU A 274 12.67 -2.34 -13.41
CA GLU A 274 12.58 -1.60 -14.68
C GLU A 274 13.03 -0.15 -14.50
N MET A 275 12.64 0.50 -13.39
CA MET A 275 13.09 1.86 -13.08
C MET A 275 14.59 1.95 -12.89
N ILE A 276 15.18 1.02 -12.12
CA ILE A 276 16.61 0.95 -11.88
C ILE A 276 17.36 0.74 -13.22
N ALA A 277 16.89 -0.20 -14.04
CA ALA A 277 17.46 -0.45 -15.36
C ALA A 277 17.35 0.78 -16.27
N ALA A 278 16.23 1.48 -16.25
CA ALA A 278 16.03 2.72 -17.02
C ALA A 278 16.95 3.84 -16.54
N LEU A 279 17.14 4.02 -15.23
CA LEU A 279 18.08 5.00 -14.68
C LEU A 279 19.53 4.69 -15.08
N ARG A 280 19.93 3.41 -15.08
CA ARG A 280 21.27 3.02 -15.57
C ARG A 280 21.48 3.39 -17.04
N LEU A 281 20.44 3.21 -17.89
CA LEU A 281 20.50 3.65 -19.30
C LEU A 281 20.50 5.17 -19.44
N PHE A 282 19.66 5.86 -18.69
CA PHE A 282 19.53 7.32 -18.68
C PHE A 282 20.86 8.00 -18.31
N LEU A 283 21.55 7.48 -17.28
CA LEU A 283 22.82 8.04 -16.80
C LEU A 283 24.03 7.74 -17.72
N LYS A 284 23.90 6.86 -18.72
CA LYS A 284 24.92 6.70 -19.77
C LYS A 284 25.02 7.91 -20.71
N GLN A 285 24.02 8.79 -20.71
CA GLN A 285 24.02 10.01 -21.51
C GLN A 285 24.88 11.10 -20.82
N PRO A 286 25.97 11.58 -21.45
CA PRO A 286 26.94 12.47 -20.78
C PRO A 286 26.33 13.73 -20.16
N GLN A 287 25.34 14.35 -20.84
CA GLN A 287 24.69 15.57 -20.35
C GLN A 287 23.98 15.37 -19.01
N PHE A 288 23.36 14.21 -18.75
CA PHE A 288 22.68 13.96 -17.49
C PHE A 288 23.65 13.52 -16.41
N HIS A 289 24.70 12.77 -16.77
CA HIS A 289 25.76 12.42 -15.85
C HIS A 289 26.45 13.68 -15.25
N GLU A 290 26.80 14.66 -16.09
CA GLU A 290 27.38 15.93 -15.64
C GLU A 290 26.40 16.73 -14.75
N ARG A 291 25.11 16.70 -15.05
CA ARG A 291 24.08 17.38 -14.24
C ARG A 291 23.91 16.75 -12.85
N ILE A 292 24.07 15.45 -12.73
CA ILE A 292 24.13 14.77 -11.43
C ILE A 292 25.38 15.18 -10.67
N LYS A 293 26.54 15.16 -11.31
CA LYS A 293 27.82 15.50 -10.69
C LYS A 293 27.86 16.92 -10.15
N ASN A 294 27.32 17.88 -10.88
CA ASN A 294 27.24 19.29 -10.45
C ASN A 294 25.94 19.61 -9.66
N GLN A 295 25.17 18.59 -9.31
CA GLN A 295 23.99 18.66 -8.45
C GLN A 295 22.78 19.44 -9.02
N THR A 296 22.77 19.77 -10.31
CA THR A 296 21.64 20.41 -10.98
C THR A 296 20.53 19.43 -11.37
N LEU A 297 20.76 18.12 -11.19
CA LEU A 297 19.79 17.05 -11.30
C LEU A 297 19.93 16.13 -10.09
N ARG A 298 18.81 15.77 -9.47
CA ARG A 298 18.73 14.87 -8.32
C ARG A 298 17.81 13.70 -8.62
N LEU A 299 18.18 12.52 -8.12
CA LEU A 299 17.35 11.32 -8.16
C LEU A 299 16.93 10.99 -6.73
N TRP A 300 15.63 11.00 -6.46
CA TRP A 300 15.07 10.71 -5.16
C TRP A 300 14.18 9.48 -5.19
N CYS A 301 14.34 8.63 -4.17
CA CYS A 301 13.50 7.46 -3.96
C CYS A 301 12.92 7.49 -2.55
N PHE A 302 11.62 7.20 -2.39
CA PHE A 302 10.99 7.01 -1.08
C PHE A 302 10.32 5.64 -0.96
N GLY A 303 10.10 5.20 0.28
CA GLY A 303 9.44 3.95 0.63
C GLY A 303 10.40 2.84 1.04
N TYR A 304 9.85 1.68 1.36
CA TYR A 304 10.65 0.52 1.71
C TYR A 304 11.28 -0.10 0.46
N ILE A 305 12.62 -0.13 0.40
CA ILE A 305 13.37 -0.63 -0.76
C ILE A 305 13.93 -2.05 -0.56
N GLY A 306 13.95 -2.58 0.68
CA GLY A 306 14.45 -3.92 0.97
C GLY A 306 15.83 -4.20 0.40
N SER A 307 15.95 -5.26 -0.41
CA SER A 307 17.19 -5.69 -1.08
C SER A 307 17.39 -5.11 -2.49
N LEU A 308 16.64 -4.08 -2.89
CA LEU A 308 16.85 -3.42 -4.18
C LEU A 308 18.25 -2.80 -4.24
N ASP A 309 19.01 -3.16 -5.28
CA ASP A 309 20.37 -2.66 -5.47
C ASP A 309 20.37 -1.30 -6.16
N LEU A 310 20.60 -0.27 -5.37
CA LEU A 310 20.78 1.13 -5.79
C LEU A 310 22.22 1.62 -5.66
N ALA A 311 23.17 0.75 -5.27
CA ALA A 311 24.51 1.18 -4.86
C ALA A 311 25.33 1.85 -5.98
N ASP A 312 25.08 1.49 -7.23
CA ASP A 312 25.73 2.08 -8.41
C ASP A 312 25.02 3.34 -8.96
N LEU A 313 23.90 3.72 -8.34
CA LEU A 313 23.10 4.87 -8.78
C LEU A 313 23.20 6.04 -7.77
N PRO A 314 23.31 7.28 -8.24
CA PRO A 314 23.34 8.46 -7.39
C PRO A 314 21.95 8.84 -6.86
N VAL A 315 21.25 7.85 -6.28
CA VAL A 315 19.90 7.99 -5.75
C VAL A 315 19.96 8.33 -4.26
N VAL A 316 19.26 9.38 -3.87
CA VAL A 316 19.02 9.69 -2.47
C VAL A 316 17.78 8.96 -2.02
N HIS A 317 17.93 8.01 -1.11
CA HIS A 317 16.81 7.30 -0.49
C HIS A 317 16.30 8.10 0.71
N LEU A 318 15.03 8.53 0.63
CA LEU A 318 14.37 9.36 1.64
C LEU A 318 13.75 8.54 2.78
N GLY A 319 13.77 7.19 2.67
CA GLY A 319 13.15 6.31 3.64
C GLY A 319 11.63 6.17 3.47
N GLU A 320 10.99 5.57 4.48
CA GLU A 320 9.54 5.44 4.53
C GLU A 320 8.90 6.75 5.01
N ILE A 321 8.07 7.34 4.18
CA ILE A 321 7.35 8.58 4.49
C ILE A 321 5.98 8.23 5.09
N ARG A 322 5.74 8.68 6.30
CA ARG A 322 4.51 8.35 7.06
C ARG A 322 3.50 9.49 7.11
N SER A 323 3.95 10.72 6.92
CA SER A 323 3.12 11.92 6.97
C SER A 323 2.72 12.36 5.56
N ASP A 324 1.42 12.61 5.34
CA ASP A 324 0.90 13.17 4.09
C ASP A 324 1.50 14.56 3.81
N GLU A 325 1.76 15.36 4.85
CA GLU A 325 2.39 16.67 4.73
C GLU A 325 3.85 16.57 4.28
N GLU A 326 4.61 15.61 4.80
CA GLU A 326 5.98 15.35 4.37
C GLU A 326 6.01 14.86 2.91
N LEU A 327 5.12 13.92 2.57
CA LEU A 327 5.00 13.39 1.23
C LEU A 327 4.61 14.50 0.22
N ARG A 328 3.69 15.41 0.61
CA ARG A 328 3.36 16.60 -0.18
C ARG A 328 4.57 17.46 -0.48
N ARG A 329 5.43 17.75 0.52
CA ARG A 329 6.64 18.57 0.33
C ARG A 329 7.57 17.95 -0.68
N ILE A 330 7.73 16.62 -0.64
CA ILE A 330 8.58 15.86 -1.56
C ILE A 330 8.00 15.93 -2.98
N TYR A 331 6.70 15.69 -3.16
CA TYR A 331 6.06 15.84 -4.47
C TYR A 331 6.14 17.27 -4.99
N ALA A 332 5.87 18.27 -4.14
CA ALA A 332 5.93 19.67 -4.55
C ALA A 332 7.33 20.10 -5.02
N ALA A 333 8.40 19.55 -4.47
CA ALA A 333 9.77 19.83 -4.89
C ALA A 333 10.19 19.06 -6.16
N ALA A 334 9.56 17.92 -6.45
CA ALA A 334 9.88 17.11 -7.61
C ALA A 334 9.41 17.76 -8.92
N ASP A 335 10.24 17.76 -9.96
CA ASP A 335 9.87 18.21 -11.29
C ASP A 335 9.18 17.11 -12.09
N LEU A 336 9.59 15.87 -11.82
CA LEU A 336 9.09 14.67 -12.50
C LEU A 336 8.90 13.54 -11.51
N PHE A 337 7.72 12.93 -11.49
CA PHE A 337 7.45 11.69 -10.77
C PHE A 337 7.39 10.53 -11.73
N CYS A 338 8.18 9.48 -11.49
CA CYS A 338 8.17 8.25 -12.28
C CYS A 338 7.38 7.16 -11.56
N LEU A 339 6.33 6.66 -12.21
CA LEU A 339 5.48 5.57 -11.74
C LEU A 339 5.69 4.33 -12.62
N PRO A 340 6.66 3.46 -12.32
CA PRO A 340 7.01 2.34 -13.17
C PRO A 340 6.15 1.09 -12.93
N SER A 341 4.94 1.23 -12.38
CA SER A 341 4.07 0.10 -12.05
C SER A 341 3.71 -0.72 -13.30
N LEU A 342 3.98 -2.03 -13.25
CA LEU A 342 3.64 -2.99 -14.31
C LEU A 342 2.15 -3.37 -14.25
N GLU A 343 1.57 -3.34 -13.06
CA GLU A 343 0.16 -3.61 -12.81
C GLU A 343 -0.27 -2.84 -11.55
N ASP A 344 -1.29 -2.00 -11.69
CA ASP A 344 -1.87 -1.27 -10.54
C ASP A 344 -3.33 -0.93 -10.80
N ASN A 345 -4.11 -0.77 -9.75
CA ASN A 345 -5.51 -0.40 -9.85
C ASN A 345 -5.66 1.12 -10.10
N LEU A 346 -5.63 1.91 -9.03
CA LEU A 346 -5.59 3.37 -9.07
C LEU A 346 -4.52 3.84 -8.07
N PRO A 347 -3.27 4.07 -8.51
CA PRO A 347 -2.18 4.38 -7.60
C PRO A 347 -2.40 5.71 -6.88
N ASN A 348 -2.48 5.70 -5.55
CA ASN A 348 -2.55 6.94 -4.76
C ASN A 348 -1.39 7.88 -5.07
N THR A 349 -0.17 7.35 -5.25
CA THR A 349 1.02 8.13 -5.58
C THR A 349 0.90 8.92 -6.89
N LEU A 350 0.12 8.39 -7.87
CA LEU A 350 -0.22 9.11 -9.10
C LEU A 350 -1.09 10.34 -8.79
N LEU A 351 -2.18 10.12 -8.06
CA LEU A 351 -3.11 11.19 -7.70
C LEU A 351 -2.42 12.26 -6.83
N GLU A 352 -1.60 11.84 -5.88
CA GLU A 352 -0.84 12.70 -4.96
C GLU A 352 0.19 13.56 -5.70
N ALA A 353 0.96 12.97 -6.62
CA ALA A 353 1.93 13.71 -7.44
C ALA A 353 1.23 14.74 -8.35
N MET A 354 0.16 14.32 -9.04
CA MET A 354 -0.64 15.21 -9.89
C MET A 354 -1.31 16.33 -9.09
N ALA A 355 -1.80 16.02 -7.88
CA ALA A 355 -2.37 17.02 -6.98
C ALA A 355 -1.36 18.09 -6.58
N CYS A 356 -0.09 17.74 -6.44
CA CYS A 356 1.02 18.67 -6.18
C CYS A 356 1.54 19.39 -7.44
N ALA A 357 0.83 19.29 -8.57
CA ALA A 357 1.22 19.81 -9.87
C ALA A 357 2.59 19.30 -10.34
N THR A 358 2.93 18.06 -10.03
CA THR A 358 4.14 17.39 -10.48
C THR A 358 3.81 16.58 -11.73
N ALA A 359 4.59 16.78 -12.80
CA ALA A 359 4.44 16.01 -14.02
C ALA A 359 4.76 14.53 -13.78
N VAL A 360 4.07 13.63 -14.46
CA VAL A 360 4.22 12.17 -14.24
C VAL A 360 4.66 11.49 -15.52
N ILE A 361 5.61 10.55 -15.40
CA ILE A 361 5.83 9.48 -16.39
C ILE A 361 5.34 8.18 -15.77
N ALA A 362 4.54 7.42 -16.50
CA ALA A 362 4.06 6.14 -16.03
C ALA A 362 4.08 5.08 -17.14
N PHE A 363 4.18 3.81 -16.76
CA PHE A 363 3.79 2.74 -17.67
C PHE A 363 2.29 2.78 -17.93
N ALA A 364 1.90 2.45 -19.16
CA ALA A 364 0.50 2.40 -19.59
C ALA A 364 -0.20 1.15 -19.02
N ALA A 365 -0.31 1.06 -17.69
CA ALA A 365 -0.76 -0.11 -16.96
C ALA A 365 -2.03 0.17 -16.13
N GLY A 366 -2.96 -0.77 -16.15
CA GLY A 366 -4.12 -0.80 -15.24
C GLY A 366 -4.91 0.50 -15.24
N GLY A 367 -5.32 0.94 -14.06
CA GLY A 367 -6.10 2.17 -13.86
C GLY A 367 -5.30 3.47 -14.02
N THR A 368 -3.99 3.42 -14.26
CA THR A 368 -3.22 4.60 -14.65
C THR A 368 -3.80 5.26 -15.91
N LEU A 369 -4.31 4.44 -16.85
CA LEU A 369 -4.94 4.88 -18.10
C LEU A 369 -6.25 5.63 -17.89
N ASP A 370 -6.90 5.49 -16.74
CA ASP A 370 -8.13 6.22 -16.41
C ASP A 370 -7.85 7.68 -16.02
N VAL A 371 -6.63 7.99 -15.61
CA VAL A 371 -6.23 9.29 -15.06
C VAL A 371 -5.23 10.00 -15.95
N LEU A 372 -4.16 9.31 -16.37
CA LEU A 372 -3.05 9.92 -17.10
C LEU A 372 -3.28 9.82 -18.60
N GLN A 373 -3.41 10.96 -19.25
CA GLN A 373 -3.43 11.08 -20.71
C GLN A 373 -2.06 11.55 -21.21
N ASP A 374 -1.49 10.80 -22.17
CA ASP A 374 -0.17 11.11 -22.75
C ASP A 374 -0.12 12.53 -23.33
N ARG A 375 0.96 13.26 -23.09
CA ARG A 375 1.21 14.64 -23.53
C ARG A 375 0.18 15.68 -23.07
N VAL A 376 -0.69 15.33 -22.10
CA VAL A 376 -1.65 16.27 -21.48
C VAL A 376 -1.33 16.43 -20.00
N HIS A 377 -1.27 15.30 -19.26
CA HIS A 377 -1.01 15.29 -17.83
C HIS A 377 0.40 14.79 -17.48
N GLY A 378 1.14 14.31 -18.49
CA GLY A 378 2.45 13.69 -18.38
C GLY A 378 2.75 12.82 -19.58
N ARG A 379 3.49 11.74 -19.37
CA ARG A 379 3.88 10.82 -20.45
C ARG A 379 3.54 9.37 -20.10
N LEU A 380 3.03 8.64 -21.07
CA LEU A 380 2.80 7.21 -20.98
C LEU A 380 3.86 6.44 -21.78
N VAL A 381 4.35 5.35 -21.19
CA VAL A 381 5.37 4.49 -21.78
C VAL A 381 4.80 3.05 -21.85
N PRO A 382 5.10 2.27 -22.88
CA PRO A 382 4.69 0.86 -22.91
C PRO A 382 5.16 0.11 -21.67
N VAL A 383 4.30 -0.79 -21.15
CA VAL A 383 4.58 -1.55 -19.92
C VAL A 383 5.88 -2.34 -20.07
N GLY A 384 6.80 -2.14 -19.14
CA GLY A 384 8.08 -2.85 -19.08
C GLY A 384 9.13 -2.39 -20.10
N ASP A 385 8.83 -1.41 -20.96
CA ASP A 385 9.82 -0.88 -21.90
C ASP A 385 10.81 0.06 -21.21
N VAL A 386 11.87 -0.55 -20.71
CA VAL A 386 12.97 0.12 -19.99
C VAL A 386 13.67 1.18 -20.85
N GLN A 387 13.84 0.90 -22.17
CA GLN A 387 14.52 1.81 -23.08
C GLN A 387 13.65 3.04 -23.37
N ALA A 388 12.36 2.83 -23.60
CA ALA A 388 11.42 3.92 -23.77
C ALA A 388 11.32 4.77 -22.49
N LEU A 389 11.30 4.15 -21.30
CA LEU A 389 11.28 4.87 -20.03
C LEU A 389 12.51 5.75 -19.87
N ALA A 390 13.72 5.21 -20.09
CA ALA A 390 14.97 5.96 -20.01
C ALA A 390 15.01 7.15 -20.98
N ARG A 391 14.57 6.94 -22.22
CA ARG A 391 14.49 7.98 -23.24
C ARG A 391 13.47 9.06 -22.85
N THR A 392 12.26 8.66 -22.44
CA THR A 392 11.18 9.58 -22.05
C THR A 392 11.53 10.43 -20.84
N ILE A 393 12.27 9.89 -19.85
CA ILE A 393 12.82 10.68 -18.72
C ILE A 393 13.70 11.83 -19.27
N GLY A 394 14.63 11.51 -20.18
CA GLY A 394 15.52 12.52 -20.78
C GLY A 394 14.77 13.57 -21.61
N GLU A 395 13.76 13.16 -22.37
CA GLU A 395 12.90 14.06 -23.14
C GLU A 395 12.13 15.01 -22.21
N CYS A 396 11.50 14.49 -21.16
CA CYS A 396 10.70 15.29 -20.23
C CYS A 396 11.53 16.35 -19.50
N LEU A 397 12.75 16.04 -19.10
CA LEU A 397 13.62 17.03 -18.41
C LEU A 397 14.03 18.20 -19.31
N GLN A 398 13.92 18.06 -20.62
CA GLN A 398 14.22 19.08 -21.62
C GLN A 398 12.95 19.69 -22.23
N ASP A 399 11.77 19.14 -21.91
CA ASP A 399 10.50 19.59 -22.47
C ASP A 399 10.02 20.89 -21.79
N PRO A 400 9.87 22.02 -22.52
CA PRO A 400 9.36 23.26 -21.97
C PRO A 400 7.90 23.12 -21.47
N GLN A 401 7.16 22.09 -21.91
CA GLN A 401 5.80 21.81 -21.48
C GLN A 401 5.73 21.03 -20.15
N LEU A 402 6.85 20.59 -19.56
CA LEU A 402 6.88 19.76 -18.38
C LEU A 402 6.02 20.34 -17.22
N ALA A 403 6.19 21.65 -16.95
CA ALA A 403 5.43 22.33 -15.91
C ALA A 403 3.92 22.43 -16.24
N GLU A 404 3.56 22.50 -17.54
CA GLU A 404 2.15 22.53 -17.96
C GLU A 404 1.49 21.17 -17.74
N TYR A 405 2.17 20.05 -18.01
CA TYR A 405 1.65 18.70 -17.69
C TYR A 405 1.27 18.61 -16.20
N GLY A 406 2.13 19.09 -15.31
CA GLY A 406 1.82 19.12 -13.88
C GLY A 406 0.59 19.98 -13.56
N ARG A 407 0.48 21.18 -14.15
CA ARG A 407 -0.70 22.05 -13.94
C ARG A 407 -1.99 21.44 -14.48
N GLN A 408 -1.97 20.80 -15.65
CA GLN A 408 -3.13 20.10 -16.19
C GLN A 408 -3.51 18.90 -15.29
N GLY A 409 -2.52 18.14 -14.82
CA GLY A 409 -2.72 17.08 -13.83
C GLY A 409 -3.44 17.59 -12.58
N ARG A 410 -3.01 18.72 -12.02
CA ARG A 410 -3.67 19.35 -10.85
C ARG A 410 -5.12 19.71 -11.14
N ARG A 411 -5.41 20.33 -12.28
CA ARG A 411 -6.80 20.69 -12.69
C ARG A 411 -7.68 19.45 -12.80
N LEU A 412 -7.17 18.35 -13.35
CA LEU A 412 -7.91 17.09 -13.43
C LEU A 412 -8.25 16.56 -12.03
N ILE A 413 -7.27 16.57 -11.11
CA ILE A 413 -7.47 16.09 -9.73
C ILE A 413 -8.51 16.95 -9.01
N GLU A 414 -8.43 18.27 -9.11
CA GLU A 414 -9.40 19.19 -8.50
C GLU A 414 -10.82 18.99 -9.04
N ALA A 415 -10.97 18.71 -10.33
CA ALA A 415 -12.26 18.54 -10.95
C ALA A 415 -12.94 17.21 -10.63
N HIS A 416 -12.18 16.11 -10.46
CA HIS A 416 -12.76 14.77 -10.46
C HIS A 416 -12.39 13.90 -9.27
N TYR A 417 -11.32 14.23 -8.52
CA TYR A 417 -10.75 13.39 -7.46
C TYR A 417 -10.59 14.13 -6.13
N ALA A 418 -11.17 15.32 -5.98
CA ALA A 418 -10.95 16.17 -4.80
C ALA A 418 -12.04 16.01 -3.74
N GLY A 419 -11.63 16.14 -2.49
CA GLY A 419 -12.50 16.34 -1.33
C GLY A 419 -13.51 15.21 -1.11
N THR A 420 -14.77 15.58 -0.96
CA THR A 420 -15.89 14.65 -0.69
C THR A 420 -16.54 14.07 -1.95
N THR A 421 -15.94 14.27 -3.14
CA THR A 421 -16.54 13.81 -4.42
C THR A 421 -16.76 12.30 -4.44
N GLU A 422 -15.82 11.52 -3.93
CA GLU A 422 -15.96 10.06 -3.80
C GLU A 422 -17.13 9.72 -2.86
N ALA A 423 -17.13 10.28 -1.64
CA ALA A 423 -18.16 10.02 -0.64
C ALA A 423 -19.55 10.43 -1.12
N ALA A 424 -19.67 11.53 -1.88
CA ALA A 424 -20.95 11.97 -2.46
C ALA A 424 -21.48 10.94 -3.48
N ARG A 425 -20.61 10.41 -4.35
CA ARG A 425 -20.98 9.35 -5.32
C ARG A 425 -21.39 8.05 -4.62
N TYR A 426 -20.67 7.66 -3.54
CA TYR A 426 -21.07 6.50 -2.74
C TYR A 426 -22.42 6.73 -2.05
N LEU A 427 -22.66 7.92 -1.50
CA LEU A 427 -23.92 8.24 -0.84
C LEU A 427 -25.10 8.21 -1.83
N GLU A 428 -24.89 8.70 -3.05
CA GLU A 428 -25.87 8.59 -4.13
C GLU A 428 -26.14 7.11 -4.47
N LEU A 429 -25.09 6.31 -4.65
CA LEU A 429 -25.19 4.87 -4.92
C LEU A 429 -25.88 4.11 -3.79
N TYR A 430 -25.57 4.41 -2.52
CA TYR A 430 -26.23 3.79 -1.37
C TYR A 430 -27.74 4.05 -1.38
N ARG A 431 -28.12 5.30 -1.63
CA ARG A 431 -29.54 5.71 -1.69
C ARG A 431 -30.27 5.05 -2.87
N ASP A 432 -29.64 5.02 -4.02
CA ASP A 432 -30.17 4.37 -5.23
C ASP A 432 -30.48 2.87 -4.95
N VAL A 433 -29.52 2.16 -4.42
CA VAL A 433 -29.66 0.73 -4.10
C VAL A 433 -30.70 0.48 -3.00
N LEU A 434 -30.79 1.35 -1.99
CA LEU A 434 -31.82 1.24 -0.93
C LEU A 434 -33.24 1.51 -1.44
N LEU A 435 -33.40 2.37 -2.46
CA LEU A 435 -34.69 2.68 -3.08
C LEU A 435 -35.14 1.58 -4.07
N ASP A 436 -34.20 0.98 -4.78
CA ASP A 436 -34.47 -0.07 -5.80
C ASP A 436 -34.84 -1.44 -5.22
N GLN A 437 -34.81 -1.66 -3.90
CA GLN A 437 -35.15 -2.93 -3.28
C GLN A 437 -36.63 -3.27 -3.49
N PRO A 438 -37.00 -4.21 -4.38
CA PRO A 438 -38.38 -4.68 -4.45
C PRO A 438 -38.70 -5.43 -3.16
N ARG A 439 -39.81 -5.07 -2.53
CA ARG A 439 -40.32 -5.60 -1.26
C ARG A 439 -40.57 -7.12 -1.23
N SER A 440 -40.25 -7.89 -2.30
CA SER A 440 -40.68 -9.28 -2.49
C SER A 440 -39.59 -10.33 -2.72
N VAL A 441 -38.36 -9.99 -3.04
CA VAL A 441 -37.34 -11.00 -3.50
C VAL A 441 -36.73 -11.79 -2.33
N LEU A 442 -36.64 -11.21 -1.13
CA LEU A 442 -36.06 -11.90 0.03
C LEU A 442 -36.95 -13.01 0.64
N GLN A 443 -38.26 -13.01 0.39
CA GLN A 443 -39.18 -14.02 0.95
C GLN A 443 -39.36 -15.25 0.05
N THR A 444 -39.21 -15.11 -1.27
CA THR A 444 -39.46 -16.23 -2.21
C THR A 444 -38.25 -17.14 -2.44
N ALA A 445 -37.03 -16.60 -2.41
CA ALA A 445 -35.83 -17.42 -2.61
C ALA A 445 -35.51 -18.32 -1.40
N THR A 446 -35.77 -17.85 -0.19
CA THR A 446 -35.57 -18.63 1.05
C THR A 446 -36.59 -19.77 1.15
N ALA A 447 -37.83 -19.50 0.83
CA ALA A 447 -38.90 -20.52 0.88
C ALA A 447 -38.71 -21.63 -0.16
N ALA A 448 -38.27 -21.33 -1.37
CA ALA A 448 -37.99 -22.30 -2.42
C ALA A 448 -36.76 -23.18 -2.10
N ARG A 449 -35.76 -22.64 -1.46
CA ARG A 449 -34.53 -23.35 -1.04
C ARG A 449 -34.82 -24.24 0.16
N ASP A 450 -35.54 -23.74 1.16
CA ASP A 450 -35.93 -24.54 2.33
C ASP A 450 -36.85 -25.71 1.93
N ALA A 451 -37.76 -25.50 0.99
CA ALA A 451 -38.58 -26.56 0.41
C ALA A 451 -37.77 -27.61 -0.36
N ALA A 452 -36.73 -27.20 -1.10
CA ALA A 452 -35.85 -28.13 -1.82
C ALA A 452 -34.93 -28.92 -0.87
N ILE A 453 -34.44 -28.31 0.22
CA ILE A 453 -33.68 -28.99 1.27
C ILE A 453 -34.60 -29.99 2.03
N GLN A 454 -35.81 -29.57 2.37
CA GLN A 454 -36.79 -30.43 3.04
C GLN A 454 -37.17 -31.64 2.16
N ALA A 455 -37.40 -31.43 0.86
CA ALA A 455 -37.70 -32.51 -0.10
C ALA A 455 -36.52 -33.49 -0.30
N ALA A 456 -35.27 -32.98 -0.23
CA ALA A 456 -34.07 -33.83 -0.31
C ALA A 456 -33.85 -34.66 0.97
N VAL A 457 -34.28 -34.16 2.13
CA VAL A 457 -34.22 -34.89 3.42
C VAL A 457 -35.30 -35.98 3.54
N GLU A 458 -36.49 -35.78 2.96
CA GLU A 458 -37.59 -36.71 3.04
C GLU A 458 -37.47 -37.93 2.09
N THR A 459 -36.59 -37.89 1.08
CA THR A 459 -36.41 -38.98 0.12
C THR A 459 -35.32 -40.01 0.49
N THR A 460 -34.65 -39.88 1.64
CA THR A 460 -33.61 -40.81 2.08
C THR A 460 -34.01 -41.57 3.34
N SER A 461 -34.96 -42.50 3.22
CA SER A 461 -35.23 -43.51 4.25
C SER A 461 -34.52 -44.83 3.90
N GLY A 462 -33.42 -45.11 4.55
CA GLY A 462 -32.71 -46.39 4.59
C GLY A 462 -31.17 -46.23 4.63
N PRO A 463 -30.46 -47.04 5.45
CA PRO A 463 -29.01 -46.98 5.46
C PRO A 463 -28.46 -47.65 4.20
N THR A 464 -28.26 -46.89 3.15
CA THR A 464 -27.58 -47.36 1.95
C THR A 464 -26.08 -47.49 2.20
N PHE A 465 -25.45 -48.44 1.50
CA PHE A 465 -23.99 -48.65 1.49
C PHE A 465 -23.18 -47.33 1.32
N ALA A 466 -23.75 -46.34 0.64
CA ALA A 466 -23.22 -45.01 0.49
C ALA A 466 -23.16 -44.22 1.83
N ALA A 467 -24.10 -44.38 2.73
CA ALA A 467 -24.08 -43.73 4.04
C ALA A 467 -23.03 -44.37 4.98
N MET A 468 -22.87 -45.69 4.91
CA MET A 468 -21.79 -46.42 5.61
C MET A 468 -20.43 -46.05 5.05
N ALA A 469 -20.24 -45.94 3.73
CA ALA A 469 -18.99 -45.51 3.10
C ALA A 469 -18.63 -44.08 3.52
N LYS A 470 -19.61 -43.14 3.59
CA LYS A 470 -19.42 -41.79 4.12
C LYS A 470 -19.03 -41.78 5.61
N GLN A 471 -19.58 -42.67 6.43
CA GLN A 471 -19.21 -42.78 7.86
C GLN A 471 -17.78 -43.29 8.04
N VAL A 472 -17.38 -44.32 7.26
CA VAL A 472 -16.00 -44.85 7.27
C VAL A 472 -15.01 -43.82 6.73
N GLN A 473 -15.33 -43.16 5.63
CA GLN A 473 -14.53 -42.09 5.07
C GLN A 473 -14.39 -40.89 6.03
N SER A 474 -15.46 -40.53 6.75
CA SER A 474 -15.45 -39.52 7.80
C SER A 474 -14.63 -39.94 9.03
N ALA A 475 -14.56 -41.22 9.35
CA ALA A 475 -13.73 -41.75 10.44
C ALA A 475 -12.24 -41.78 10.04
N CYS A 476 -11.90 -42.20 8.81
CA CYS A 476 -10.55 -42.17 8.28
C CYS A 476 -10.04 -40.72 8.21
N LEU A 477 -10.82 -39.77 7.68
CA LEU A 477 -10.50 -38.35 7.67
C LEU A 477 -10.30 -37.78 9.07
N ARG A 478 -11.04 -38.26 10.09
CA ARG A 478 -10.82 -37.83 11.48
C ARG A 478 -9.47 -38.30 12.03
N LEU A 479 -9.06 -39.52 11.70
CA LEU A 479 -7.75 -40.06 12.09
C LEU A 479 -6.59 -39.34 11.37
N GLU A 480 -6.74 -39.10 10.07
CA GLU A 480 -5.75 -38.29 9.31
C GLU A 480 -5.66 -36.86 9.83
N VAL A 481 -6.79 -36.22 10.15
CA VAL A 481 -6.81 -34.89 10.77
C VAL A 481 -6.16 -34.89 12.15
N GLN A 482 -6.31 -35.98 12.91
CA GLN A 482 -5.68 -36.10 14.24
C GLN A 482 -4.16 -36.30 14.13
N ASP A 483 -3.69 -37.07 13.16
CA ASP A 483 -2.27 -37.27 12.88
C ASP A 483 -1.63 -35.97 12.34
N LEU A 484 -2.29 -35.30 11.39
CA LEU A 484 -1.88 -33.99 10.89
C LEU A 484 -1.82 -32.92 11.97
N ARG A 485 -2.78 -32.94 12.93
CA ARG A 485 -2.72 -32.05 14.09
C ARG A 485 -1.52 -32.32 14.98
N SER A 486 -1.17 -33.59 15.20
CA SER A 486 0.03 -33.97 15.97
C SER A 486 1.31 -33.55 15.29
N GLN A 487 1.40 -33.71 13.97
CA GLN A 487 2.54 -33.26 13.17
C GLN A 487 2.62 -31.72 13.16
N LEU A 488 1.49 -31.04 13.05
CA LEU A 488 1.40 -29.57 13.10
C LEU A 488 1.88 -29.03 14.45
N GLU A 489 1.51 -29.65 15.56
CA GLU A 489 1.97 -29.29 16.89
C GLU A 489 3.50 -29.40 17.03
N LYS A 490 4.09 -30.50 16.54
CA LYS A 490 5.55 -30.67 16.53
C LYS A 490 6.26 -29.63 15.66
N THR A 491 5.73 -29.38 14.48
CA THR A 491 6.28 -28.37 13.56
C THR A 491 6.13 -26.96 14.15
N ARG A 492 5.02 -26.69 14.84
CA ARG A 492 4.77 -25.43 15.54
C ARG A 492 5.79 -25.19 16.65
N GLN A 493 6.12 -26.23 17.41
CA GLN A 493 7.11 -26.12 18.48
C GLN A 493 8.51 -25.84 17.90
N GLN A 494 8.91 -26.54 16.83
CA GLN A 494 10.17 -26.29 16.14
C GLN A 494 10.22 -24.87 15.55
N LEU A 495 9.12 -24.41 14.96
CA LEU A 495 9.02 -23.07 14.41
C LEU A 495 9.12 -22.00 15.51
N HIS A 496 8.54 -22.26 16.69
CA HIS A 496 8.62 -21.35 17.83
C HIS A 496 10.06 -21.21 18.34
N GLU A 497 10.79 -22.32 18.43
CA GLU A 497 12.20 -22.33 18.82
C GLU A 497 13.06 -21.57 17.80
N THR A 498 12.89 -21.82 16.51
CA THR A 498 13.60 -21.10 15.44
C THR A 498 13.23 -19.61 15.42
N TRP A 499 11.98 -19.27 15.74
CA TRP A 499 11.54 -17.89 15.85
C TRP A 499 12.21 -17.15 17.02
N GLN A 500 12.35 -17.79 18.17
CA GLN A 500 13.06 -17.20 19.32
C GLN A 500 14.53 -16.91 18.99
N GLU A 501 15.19 -17.83 18.27
CA GLU A 501 16.56 -17.62 17.79
C GLU A 501 16.65 -16.46 16.79
N LEU A 502 15.68 -16.34 15.88
CA LEU A 502 15.61 -15.26 14.92
C LEU A 502 15.33 -13.90 15.59
N GLU A 503 14.44 -13.86 16.58
CA GLU A 503 14.14 -12.64 17.36
C GLU A 503 15.38 -12.19 18.16
N ALA A 504 16.13 -13.11 18.75
CA ALA A 504 17.38 -12.80 19.42
C ALA A 504 18.40 -12.20 18.43
N THR A 505 18.60 -12.85 17.28
CA THR A 505 19.51 -12.37 16.24
C THR A 505 19.08 -11.00 15.69
N ARG A 506 17.77 -10.80 15.52
CA ARG A 506 17.20 -9.51 15.08
C ARG A 506 17.42 -8.42 16.10
N LYS A 507 17.28 -8.73 17.39
CA LYS A 507 17.56 -7.79 18.47
C LYS A 507 19.03 -7.37 18.46
N ASP A 508 19.95 -8.34 18.38
CA ASP A 508 21.38 -8.07 18.31
C ASP A 508 21.75 -7.23 17.08
N TYR A 509 21.10 -7.48 15.94
CA TYR A 509 21.25 -6.65 14.74
C TYR A 509 20.79 -5.21 14.98
N TRP A 510 19.61 -5.00 15.59
CA TRP A 510 19.10 -3.66 15.86
C TRP A 510 19.92 -2.91 16.90
N ASP A 511 20.40 -3.62 17.94
CA ASP A 511 21.30 -3.05 18.93
C ASP A 511 22.63 -2.61 18.30
N SER A 512 23.17 -3.43 17.37
CA SER A 512 24.36 -3.09 16.59
C SER A 512 24.12 -1.89 15.66
N GLN A 513 22.97 -1.82 15.00
CA GLN A 513 22.58 -0.66 14.17
C GLN A 513 22.41 0.60 15.03
N GLY A 514 21.79 0.49 16.20
CA GLY A 514 21.68 1.59 17.16
C GLY A 514 23.04 2.16 17.56
N LEU A 515 24.01 1.29 17.85
CA LEU A 515 25.37 1.67 18.17
C LEU A 515 26.07 2.36 16.99
N LEU A 516 25.90 1.84 15.78
CA LEU A 516 26.43 2.47 14.56
C LEU A 516 25.84 3.87 14.33
N TRP A 517 24.54 4.05 14.55
CA TRP A 517 23.88 5.36 14.46
C TRP A 517 24.41 6.36 15.50
N GLN A 518 24.59 5.88 16.73
CA GLN A 518 25.16 6.70 17.80
C GLN A 518 26.59 7.14 17.46
N THR A 519 27.45 6.20 17.03
CA THR A 519 28.83 6.46 16.64
C THR A 519 28.90 7.44 15.45
N ARG A 520 28.01 7.27 14.45
CA ARG A 520 27.91 8.18 13.32
C ARG A 520 27.51 9.60 13.75
N GLY A 521 26.52 9.69 14.66
CA GLY A 521 26.10 11.00 15.20
C GLY A 521 27.21 11.68 16.03
N GLU A 522 28.07 10.92 16.69
CA GLU A 522 29.26 11.47 17.38
C GLU A 522 30.32 11.94 16.40
N LEU A 523 30.54 11.19 15.33
CA LEU A 523 31.46 11.56 14.25
C LEU A 523 31.00 12.85 13.56
N ASP A 524 29.72 12.97 13.23
CA ASP A 524 29.16 14.17 12.61
C ASP A 524 29.29 15.39 13.54
N ARG A 525 28.99 15.24 14.84
CA ARG A 525 29.20 16.33 15.83
C ARG A 525 30.66 16.74 15.91
N SER A 526 31.58 15.79 15.91
CA SER A 526 33.02 16.07 15.89
C SER A 526 33.44 16.80 14.61
N HIS A 527 32.89 16.41 13.45
CA HIS A 527 33.14 17.06 12.17
C HIS A 527 32.64 18.51 12.15
N TYR A 528 31.41 18.75 12.63
CA TYR A 528 30.86 20.10 12.75
C TYR A 528 31.65 20.97 13.73
N ALA A 529 32.06 20.43 14.87
CA ALA A 529 32.91 21.15 15.84
C ALA A 529 34.26 21.53 15.23
N ARG A 530 34.87 20.61 14.47
CA ARG A 530 36.11 20.86 13.74
C ARG A 530 35.95 21.96 12.69
N GLN A 531 34.85 21.92 11.90
CA GLN A 531 34.58 22.98 10.92
C GLN A 531 34.36 24.34 11.58
N ALA A 532 33.64 24.41 12.69
CA ALA A 532 33.43 25.65 13.44
C ALA A 532 34.75 26.23 13.97
N LEU A 533 35.64 25.37 14.50
CA LEU A 533 36.96 25.76 14.93
C LEU A 533 37.82 26.28 13.75
N GLN A 534 37.77 25.60 12.62
CA GLN A 534 38.49 26.07 11.41
C GLN A 534 37.96 27.42 10.93
N GLN A 535 36.65 27.67 10.97
CA GLN A 535 36.09 28.99 10.64
C GLN A 535 36.49 30.07 11.65
N GLN A 536 36.54 29.73 12.96
CA GLN A 536 37.06 30.66 13.97
C GLN A 536 38.51 30.98 13.75
N ILE A 537 39.37 30.01 13.47
CA ILE A 537 40.79 30.22 13.15
C ILE A 537 40.93 31.12 11.91
N ALA A 538 40.20 30.81 10.83
CA ALA A 538 40.21 31.62 9.61
C ALA A 538 39.73 33.06 9.87
N GLY A 539 38.68 33.23 10.71
CA GLY A 539 38.19 34.52 11.16
C GLY A 539 39.24 35.31 11.98
N MET A 540 39.96 34.61 12.86
CA MET A 540 41.05 35.20 13.64
C MET A 540 42.22 35.60 12.74
N GLU A 541 42.63 34.76 11.79
CA GLU A 541 43.71 35.01 10.85
C GLU A 541 43.41 36.18 9.89
N SER A 542 42.13 36.35 9.51
CA SER A 542 41.67 37.47 8.68
C SER A 542 41.48 38.78 9.44
N SER A 543 41.52 38.76 10.77
CA SER A 543 41.32 39.95 11.60
C SER A 543 42.48 40.96 11.43
N LYS A 544 42.13 42.23 11.47
CA LYS A 544 43.13 43.31 11.41
C LYS A 544 44.20 43.21 12.50
N PHE A 545 43.84 42.69 13.66
CA PHE A 545 44.75 42.42 14.78
C PHE A 545 45.79 41.35 14.43
N TRP A 546 45.37 40.26 13.80
CA TRP A 546 46.27 39.17 13.39
C TRP A 546 47.18 39.57 12.23
N GLN A 547 46.68 40.36 11.30
CA GLN A 547 47.48 40.96 10.21
C GLN A 547 48.53 41.92 10.77
N LEU A 548 48.17 42.81 11.71
CA LEU A 548 49.07 43.67 12.40
C LEU A 548 50.15 42.92 13.21
N ARG A 549 49.72 41.84 13.91
CA ARG A 549 50.65 40.97 14.64
C ARG A 549 51.64 40.30 13.70
N ASN A 550 51.23 39.75 12.60
CA ASN A 550 52.11 39.11 11.62
C ASN A 550 53.08 40.15 10.97
N SER A 551 52.57 41.29 10.62
CA SER A 551 53.42 42.40 10.14
C SER A 551 54.43 42.86 11.18
N TRP A 552 54.05 42.86 12.47
CA TRP A 552 54.94 43.17 13.59
C TRP A 552 56.02 42.08 13.77
N PHE A 553 55.71 40.82 13.65
CA PHE A 553 56.69 39.71 13.73
C PHE A 553 57.63 39.72 12.50
N GLU A 554 57.15 40.03 11.30
CA GLU A 554 58.01 40.22 10.11
C GLU A 554 58.97 41.40 10.28
N LEU A 555 58.51 42.50 10.88
CA LEU A 555 59.33 43.66 11.14
C LEU A 555 60.41 43.35 12.21
N LYS A 556 60.05 42.62 13.29
CA LYS A 556 61.02 42.16 14.28
C LYS A 556 62.08 41.25 13.69
N ASN A 557 61.67 40.26 12.88
CA ASN A 557 62.62 39.37 12.19
C ASN A 557 63.59 40.15 11.27
N LYS A 558 63.08 41.16 10.57
CA LYS A 558 63.89 42.02 9.72
C LYS A 558 64.86 42.92 10.52
N LEU A 559 64.52 43.22 11.78
CA LEU A 559 65.33 44.03 12.69
C LEU A 559 66.28 43.22 13.57
N GLY A 560 66.32 41.88 13.43
CA GLY A 560 67.19 40.97 14.19
C GLY A 560 66.92 40.96 15.70
N ILE A 561 65.68 41.25 16.13
CA ILE A 561 65.29 41.25 17.53
C ILE A 561 64.81 39.83 17.90
N ASP A 562 65.64 39.14 18.66
CA ASP A 562 65.40 37.79 19.11
C ASP A 562 64.13 37.70 19.97
N THR A 563 63.22 36.80 19.62
CA THR A 563 61.96 36.59 20.33
C THR A 563 61.95 35.21 20.99
N ASP A 564 62.67 35.10 22.05
CA ASP A 564 62.58 33.89 22.88
C ASP A 564 61.37 34.01 23.83
N MET A 565 60.18 33.70 23.34
CA MET A 565 58.96 33.35 24.08
C MET A 565 58.08 32.48 23.20
N SER A 566 58.49 31.25 22.95
CA SER A 566 57.59 30.18 22.52
C SER A 566 56.92 29.58 23.75
N PRO A 567 55.60 29.64 23.88
CA PRO A 567 54.91 28.76 24.82
C PRO A 567 54.99 27.36 24.24
N GLY A 568 55.66 26.46 24.95
CA GLY A 568 55.85 25.07 24.58
C GLY A 568 54.48 24.37 24.39
N ILE A 569 54.25 23.93 23.17
CA ILE A 569 53.29 22.90 22.88
C ILE A 569 54.12 21.65 22.60
N GLU A 570 54.24 20.78 23.62
CA GLU A 570 54.77 19.44 23.43
C GLU A 570 53.83 18.67 22.48
N GLU A 571 54.29 18.40 21.28
CA GLU A 571 53.72 17.37 20.41
C GLU A 571 53.92 16.01 21.06
N GLN A 572 52.87 15.48 21.71
CA GLN A 572 52.81 14.06 22.00
C GLN A 572 52.43 13.32 20.68
N LYS A 573 53.49 12.88 19.97
CA LYS A 573 53.36 11.77 19.03
C LYS A 573 52.90 10.51 19.77
N LYS A 574 51.72 10.01 19.47
CA LYS A 574 51.36 8.60 19.65
C LYS A 574 50.91 8.04 18.30
N GLU A 575 51.75 7.22 17.74
CA GLU A 575 51.48 6.17 16.75
C GLU A 575 50.81 4.96 17.42
N PRO A 576 50.31 4.02 16.64
CA PRO A 576 49.39 4.11 15.48
C PRO A 576 47.92 3.72 15.85
#